data_6b39afda4f46a50fde5f7e1f567b9f2a
#
_entry.id   6b39afda4f46a50fde5f7e1f567b9f2a
#
_cell.length_a   1.000
_cell.length_b   1.000
_cell.length_c   1.000
_cell.angle_alpha   90.00
_cell.angle_beta   90.00
_cell.angle_gamma   90.00
#
_symmetry.space_group_name_H-M   'P 1'
#
loop_
_entity.id
_entity.type
_entity.pdbx_description
1 polymer ?
#
loop_
_entity_poly.entity_id
_entity_poly.type
_entity_poly.pdbx_seq_one_letter_code
_entity_poly.pdbx_strand_id
1 'polypeptide(L)'
;MTDYSKTINFIKEVYGNKEFTPLAVPVFAGNEKKYLEECIDTTFVSSVGQFVDRFEKDMATYTGCKRAVVCVSGTNALHMSLMLAGVERDDDVLTQALTFIATCNALSYIARTQYLLMWIRLLWDYRLTL
;
A
#
# COMPACT_ATOMS: atom_id res chain seq x y z
N MET A 1 -4.55 28.61 23.44
CA MET A 1 -4.79 27.91 22.15
C MET A 1 -3.68 28.37 21.21
N THR A 2 -2.90 27.42 20.64
CA THR A 2 -1.76 27.76 19.77
C THR A 2 -2.29 28.24 18.42
N ASP A 3 -1.85 29.44 18.00
CA ASP A 3 -2.25 30.00 16.70
C ASP A 3 -1.42 29.39 15.56
N TYR A 4 -2.05 28.62 14.72
CA TYR A 4 -1.42 27.98 13.54
C TYR A 4 -1.63 28.76 12.24
N SER A 5 -2.20 29.98 12.29
CA SER A 5 -2.58 30.77 11.11
C SER A 5 -1.41 30.98 10.14
N LYS A 6 -0.22 31.25 10.66
CA LYS A 6 1.00 31.44 9.82
C LYS A 6 1.36 30.17 9.05
N THR A 7 1.32 29.01 9.71
CA THR A 7 1.63 27.73 9.08
C THR A 7 0.57 27.37 8.02
N ILE A 8 -0.71 27.59 8.34
CA ILE A 8 -1.80 27.33 7.41
C ILE A 8 -1.70 28.23 6.17
N ASN A 9 -1.41 29.52 6.36
CA ASN A 9 -1.26 30.46 5.25
C ASN A 9 -0.06 30.10 4.37
N PHE A 10 1.07 29.73 4.95
CA PHE A 10 2.23 29.23 4.21
C PHE A 10 1.90 27.99 3.36
N ILE A 11 1.21 27.01 3.94
CA ILE A 11 0.78 25.82 3.20
C ILE A 11 -0.15 26.20 2.04
N LYS A 12 -1.14 27.05 2.29
CA LYS A 12 -2.07 27.54 1.25
C LYS A 12 -1.33 28.23 0.11
N GLU A 13 -0.36 29.08 0.42
CA GLU A 13 0.45 29.79 -0.57
C GLU A 13 1.23 28.80 -1.44
N VAL A 14 1.93 27.83 -0.83
CA VAL A 14 2.70 26.80 -1.54
C VAL A 14 1.83 25.98 -2.50
N TYR A 15 0.59 25.67 -2.10
CA TYR A 15 -0.36 24.89 -2.91
C TYR A 15 -1.31 25.75 -3.79
N GLY A 16 -1.01 27.05 -3.95
CA GLY A 16 -1.73 27.94 -4.85
C GLY A 16 -3.11 28.35 -4.33
N ASN A 17 -3.28 28.49 -3.01
CA ASN A 17 -4.50 28.99 -2.34
C ASN A 17 -5.78 28.24 -2.73
N LYS A 18 -5.70 26.94 -2.97
CA LYS A 18 -6.86 26.09 -3.25
C LYS A 18 -7.78 26.03 -2.04
N GLU A 19 -9.09 25.99 -2.29
CA GLU A 19 -10.10 25.83 -1.25
C GLU A 19 -9.90 24.52 -0.47
N PHE A 20 -9.53 23.47 -1.18
CA PHE A 20 -9.20 22.17 -0.61
C PHE A 20 -7.84 21.67 -1.13
N THR A 21 -6.95 21.34 -0.22
CA THR A 21 -5.65 20.74 -0.52
C THR A 21 -5.63 19.31 0.00
N PRO A 22 -5.72 18.31 -0.87
CA PRO A 22 -5.68 16.91 -0.44
C PRO A 22 -4.27 16.51 0.02
N LEU A 23 -4.19 15.57 0.95
CA LEU A 23 -2.92 15.05 1.47
C LEU A 23 -2.12 14.33 0.38
N ALA A 24 -2.80 13.55 -0.46
CA ALA A 24 -2.22 12.85 -1.60
C ALA A 24 -3.26 12.71 -2.71
N VAL A 25 -2.82 12.95 -3.93
CA VAL A 25 -3.66 12.78 -5.14
C VAL A 25 -2.92 11.88 -6.13
N PRO A 26 -3.58 10.87 -6.70
CA PRO A 26 -3.01 10.10 -7.80
C PRO A 26 -2.72 11.02 -8.99
N VAL A 27 -1.57 10.83 -9.62
CA VAL A 27 -1.20 11.53 -10.84
C VAL A 27 -1.22 10.54 -11.99
N PHE A 28 -2.07 10.81 -12.98
CA PHE A 28 -2.19 10.01 -14.19
C PHE A 28 -1.56 10.81 -15.35
N ALA A 29 -0.31 10.53 -15.63
CA ALA A 29 0.48 11.25 -16.64
C ALA A 29 1.01 10.32 -17.76
N GLY A 30 0.66 9.04 -17.71
CA GLY A 30 1.12 8.01 -18.65
C GLY A 30 0.00 7.47 -19.54
N ASN A 31 0.04 6.18 -19.76
CA ASN A 31 -0.86 5.45 -20.64
C ASN A 31 -2.09 4.85 -19.94
N GLU A 32 -2.40 5.26 -18.72
CA GLU A 32 -3.43 4.64 -17.87
C GLU A 32 -4.80 4.61 -18.60
N LYS A 33 -5.20 5.75 -19.16
CA LYS A 33 -6.47 5.85 -19.91
C LYS A 33 -6.49 4.93 -21.13
N LYS A 34 -5.40 4.92 -21.91
CA LYS A 34 -5.27 4.07 -23.10
C LYS A 34 -5.39 2.59 -22.74
N TYR A 35 -4.75 2.14 -21.66
CA TYR A 35 -4.81 0.75 -21.23
C TYR A 35 -6.21 0.36 -20.72
N LEU A 36 -6.91 1.29 -20.05
CA LEU A 36 -8.29 1.05 -19.63
C LEU A 36 -9.25 0.97 -20.82
N GLU A 37 -9.10 1.87 -21.81
CA GLU A 37 -9.86 1.82 -23.07
C GLU A 37 -9.64 0.48 -23.77
N GLU A 38 -8.39 0.05 -23.91
CA GLU A 38 -8.05 -1.23 -24.52
C GLU A 38 -8.68 -2.43 -23.78
N CYS A 39 -8.72 -2.40 -22.44
CA CYS A 39 -9.39 -3.43 -21.67
C CYS A 39 -10.90 -3.49 -21.96
N ILE A 40 -11.53 -2.33 -22.10
CA ILE A 40 -12.98 -2.22 -22.41
C ILE A 40 -13.24 -2.70 -23.84
N ASP A 41 -12.48 -2.22 -24.81
CA ASP A 41 -12.66 -2.56 -26.22
C ASP A 41 -12.46 -4.05 -26.48
N THR A 42 -11.51 -4.66 -25.79
CA THR A 42 -11.22 -6.10 -25.89
C THR A 42 -12.08 -6.96 -24.97
N THR A 43 -12.92 -6.36 -24.12
CA THR A 43 -13.78 -7.02 -23.12
C THR A 43 -13.03 -7.79 -22.02
N PHE A 44 -11.69 -7.69 -21.94
CA PHE A 44 -10.88 -8.30 -20.87
C PHE A 44 -10.87 -7.43 -19.60
N VAL A 45 -11.99 -7.41 -18.92
CA VAL A 45 -12.21 -6.61 -17.69
C VAL A 45 -12.28 -7.47 -16.42
N SER A 46 -11.80 -8.70 -16.47
CA SER A 46 -11.79 -9.64 -15.34
C SER A 46 -10.38 -9.89 -14.78
N SER A 47 -10.23 -10.97 -14.01
CA SER A 47 -8.95 -11.41 -13.45
C SER A 47 -8.00 -12.08 -14.47
N VAL A 48 -8.41 -12.16 -15.73
CA VAL A 48 -7.64 -12.76 -16.84
C VAL A 48 -7.48 -11.72 -17.95
N GLY A 49 -6.29 -11.62 -18.53
CA GLY A 49 -6.04 -10.73 -19.66
C GLY A 49 -4.56 -10.36 -19.79
N GLN A 50 -4.21 -9.84 -20.97
CA GLN A 50 -2.83 -9.51 -21.32
C GLN A 50 -2.15 -8.53 -20.35
N PHE A 51 -2.89 -7.62 -19.73
CA PHE A 51 -2.31 -6.69 -18.77
C PHE A 51 -2.03 -7.33 -17.43
N VAL A 52 -2.80 -8.37 -17.03
CA VAL A 52 -2.52 -9.20 -15.85
C VAL A 52 -1.21 -9.96 -16.08
N ASP A 53 -1.11 -10.68 -17.18
CA ASP A 53 0.08 -11.48 -17.54
C ASP A 53 1.33 -10.60 -17.64
N ARG A 54 1.19 -9.43 -18.30
CA ARG A 54 2.27 -8.47 -18.44
C ARG A 54 2.73 -7.92 -17.09
N PHE A 55 1.79 -7.52 -16.22
CA PHE A 55 2.11 -6.99 -14.89
C PHE A 55 2.86 -8.02 -14.06
N GLU A 56 2.41 -9.27 -14.05
CA GLU A 56 3.07 -10.36 -13.30
C GLU A 56 4.50 -10.61 -13.81
N LYS A 57 4.67 -10.63 -15.13
CA LYS A 57 5.99 -10.80 -15.76
C LYS A 57 6.92 -9.63 -15.45
N ASP A 58 6.45 -8.40 -15.62
CA ASP A 58 7.24 -7.19 -15.41
C ASP A 58 7.63 -7.07 -13.92
N MET A 59 6.71 -7.36 -13.00
CA MET A 59 6.95 -7.35 -11.56
C MET A 59 7.95 -8.43 -11.15
N ALA A 60 7.82 -9.65 -11.66
CA ALA A 60 8.78 -10.72 -11.40
C ALA A 60 10.19 -10.35 -11.90
N THR A 61 10.28 -9.73 -13.07
CA THR A 61 11.55 -9.25 -13.63
C THR A 61 12.15 -8.12 -12.78
N TYR A 62 11.32 -7.14 -12.40
CA TYR A 62 11.77 -5.99 -11.61
C TYR A 62 12.28 -6.38 -10.23
N THR A 63 11.61 -7.31 -9.56
CA THR A 63 11.97 -7.76 -8.21
C THR A 63 13.01 -8.86 -8.19
N GLY A 64 13.30 -9.49 -9.33
CA GLY A 64 14.18 -10.67 -9.43
C GLY A 64 13.54 -11.96 -8.88
N CYS A 65 12.25 -11.94 -8.60
CA CYS A 65 11.52 -13.11 -8.13
C CYS A 65 11.23 -14.10 -9.26
N LYS A 66 11.08 -15.36 -8.92
CA LYS A 66 10.75 -16.40 -9.90
C LYS A 66 9.37 -16.21 -10.53
N ARG A 67 8.41 -15.70 -9.75
CA ARG A 67 7.03 -15.44 -10.16
C ARG A 67 6.44 -14.29 -9.34
N ALA A 68 5.51 -13.56 -9.93
CA ALA A 68 4.63 -12.64 -9.24
C ALA A 68 3.18 -13.06 -9.52
N VAL A 69 2.29 -12.78 -8.59
CA VAL A 69 0.85 -13.03 -8.71
C VAL A 69 0.13 -11.74 -8.35
N VAL A 70 -0.70 -11.24 -9.26
CA VAL A 70 -1.47 -10.03 -9.05
C VAL A 70 -2.68 -10.30 -8.16
N CYS A 71 -2.94 -9.38 -7.25
CA CYS A 71 -4.13 -9.35 -6.42
C CYS A 71 -4.91 -8.06 -6.68
N VAL A 72 -6.22 -8.09 -6.42
CA VAL A 72 -7.12 -6.94 -6.65
C VAL A 72 -6.74 -5.71 -5.81
N SER A 73 -6.08 -5.90 -4.68
CA SER A 73 -5.63 -4.82 -3.79
C SER A 73 -4.44 -5.24 -2.95
N GLY A 74 -3.70 -4.25 -2.43
CA GLY A 74 -2.61 -4.51 -1.48
C GLY A 74 -3.07 -5.19 -0.19
N THR A 75 -4.29 -4.94 0.28
CA THR A 75 -4.87 -5.64 1.44
C THR A 75 -4.99 -7.13 1.19
N ASN A 76 -5.52 -7.51 0.02
CA ASN A 76 -5.64 -8.92 -0.36
C ASN A 76 -4.27 -9.56 -0.58
N ALA A 77 -3.34 -8.85 -1.20
CA ALA A 77 -1.98 -9.35 -1.38
C ALA A 77 -1.31 -9.63 -0.04
N LEU A 78 -1.44 -8.72 0.93
CA LEU A 78 -0.91 -8.90 2.27
C LEU A 78 -1.58 -10.06 3.00
N HIS A 79 -2.91 -10.16 2.92
CA HIS A 79 -3.67 -11.27 3.51
C HIS A 79 -3.19 -12.62 2.97
N MET A 80 -3.10 -12.76 1.65
CA MET A 80 -2.60 -13.99 1.02
C MET A 80 -1.15 -14.30 1.39
N SER A 81 -0.30 -13.28 1.48
CA SER A 81 1.11 -13.44 1.88
C SER A 81 1.25 -13.95 3.30
N LEU A 82 0.43 -13.46 4.24
CA LEU A 82 0.40 -13.93 5.63
C LEU A 82 -0.04 -15.39 5.72
N MET A 83 -1.08 -15.78 4.97
CA MET A 83 -1.52 -17.18 4.90
C MET A 83 -0.41 -18.08 4.35
N LEU A 84 0.26 -17.66 3.29
CA LEU A 84 1.37 -18.42 2.68
C LEU A 84 2.60 -18.48 3.60
N ALA A 85 2.79 -17.51 4.46
CA ALA A 85 3.82 -17.52 5.50
C ALA A 85 3.48 -18.46 6.67
N GLY A 86 2.29 -19.04 6.69
CA GLY A 86 1.84 -19.96 7.73
C GLY A 86 1.28 -19.26 8.98
N VAL A 87 0.86 -18.01 8.89
CA VAL A 87 0.22 -17.31 10.02
C VAL A 87 -1.15 -17.92 10.27
N GLU A 88 -1.36 -18.36 11.51
CA GLU A 88 -2.59 -18.99 11.97
C GLU A 88 -3.33 -18.13 12.99
N ARG A 89 -4.55 -18.56 13.36
CA ARG A 89 -5.48 -17.77 14.18
C ARG A 89 -4.94 -17.40 15.55
N ASP A 90 -4.15 -18.26 16.16
CA ASP A 90 -3.65 -18.09 17.52
C ASP A 90 -2.22 -17.53 17.58
N ASP A 91 -1.68 -17.11 16.43
CA ASP A 91 -0.37 -16.49 16.34
C ASP A 91 -0.40 -15.03 16.80
N ASP A 92 0.73 -14.62 17.38
CA ASP A 92 1.02 -13.24 17.72
C ASP A 92 1.82 -12.58 16.60
N VAL A 93 1.30 -11.51 16.03
CA VAL A 93 1.94 -10.83 14.90
C VAL A 93 2.34 -9.40 15.28
N LEU A 94 3.62 -9.09 15.11
CA LEU A 94 4.16 -7.75 15.32
C LEU A 94 4.00 -6.90 14.07
N THR A 95 3.43 -5.70 14.23
CA THR A 95 3.32 -4.71 13.14
C THR A 95 3.58 -3.31 13.67
N GLN A 96 3.90 -2.38 12.76
CA GLN A 96 4.12 -0.99 13.13
C GLN A 96 2.79 -0.25 13.32
N ALA A 97 2.74 0.65 14.31
CA ALA A 97 1.55 1.46 14.57
C ALA A 97 1.35 2.56 13.51
N LEU A 98 2.43 3.11 12.96
CA LEU A 98 2.37 4.10 11.89
C LEU A 98 2.34 3.40 10.52
N THR A 99 1.17 2.98 10.10
CA THR A 99 0.93 2.31 8.83
C THR A 99 -0.49 2.58 8.33
N PHE A 100 -0.77 2.20 7.10
CA PHE A 100 -2.14 2.24 6.59
C PHE A 100 -2.97 1.15 7.28
N ILE A 101 -4.22 1.44 7.60
CA ILE A 101 -5.12 0.53 8.35
C ILE A 101 -5.28 -0.84 7.68
N ALA A 102 -5.08 -0.92 6.37
CA ALA A 102 -5.13 -2.18 5.63
C ALA A 102 -4.17 -3.26 6.16
N THR A 103 -3.03 -2.86 6.73
CA THR A 103 -2.08 -3.80 7.35
C THR A 103 -2.72 -4.50 8.55
N CYS A 104 -3.33 -3.74 9.45
CA CYS A 104 -4.03 -4.29 10.60
C CYS A 104 -5.26 -5.11 10.18
N ASN A 105 -5.99 -4.67 9.15
CA ASN A 105 -7.13 -5.40 8.65
C ASN A 105 -6.74 -6.76 8.09
N ALA A 106 -5.67 -6.83 7.27
CA ALA A 106 -5.19 -8.10 6.74
C ALA A 106 -4.78 -9.09 7.85
N LEU A 107 -4.17 -8.58 8.93
CA LEU A 107 -3.85 -9.37 10.12
C LEU A 107 -5.10 -9.82 10.86
N SER A 108 -6.10 -8.93 11.04
CA SER A 108 -7.33 -9.26 11.76
C SER A 108 -8.19 -10.33 11.07
N TYR A 109 -7.98 -10.56 9.77
CA TYR A 109 -8.67 -11.62 9.04
C TYR A 109 -8.15 -13.03 9.37
N ILE A 110 -6.90 -13.13 9.84
CA ILE A 110 -6.23 -14.40 10.09
C ILE A 110 -5.90 -14.55 11.58
N ALA A 111 -5.13 -13.59 12.12
CA ALA A 111 -4.57 -13.66 13.46
C ALA A 111 -5.53 -13.07 14.52
N ARG A 112 -5.44 -13.60 15.74
CA ARG A 112 -6.26 -13.13 16.84
C ARG A 112 -5.62 -11.94 17.57
N THR A 113 -4.31 -11.93 17.71
CA THR A 113 -3.58 -10.92 18.48
C THR A 113 -2.61 -10.16 17.58
N GLN A 114 -2.69 -8.85 17.64
CA GLN A 114 -1.80 -7.94 16.92
C GLN A 114 -1.08 -7.05 17.91
N TYR A 115 0.24 -7.04 17.87
CA TYR A 115 1.06 -6.14 18.65
C TYR A 115 1.51 -4.96 17.81
N LEU A 116 1.03 -3.76 18.13
CA LEU A 116 1.41 -2.54 17.45
C LEU A 116 2.69 -1.97 18.07
N LEU A 117 3.75 -1.97 17.30
CA LEU A 117 5.01 -1.33 17.68
C LEU A 117 5.02 0.13 17.23
N MET A 118 5.16 1.02 18.21
CA MET A 118 5.36 2.43 17.95
C MET A 118 6.86 2.73 17.87
N TRP A 119 7.28 3.47 16.83
CA TRP A 119 8.65 3.93 16.70
C TRP A 119 8.95 4.92 17.82
N ILE A 120 9.82 4.53 18.76
CA ILE A 120 10.39 5.44 19.75
C ILE A 120 11.80 5.78 19.27
N ARG A 121 12.19 7.04 19.39
CA ARG A 121 13.53 7.53 18.99
C ARG A 121 14.69 6.68 19.53
N LEU A 122 14.49 6.06 20.68
CA LEU A 122 15.43 5.13 21.32
C LEU A 122 15.66 3.81 20.56
N LEU A 123 14.72 3.36 19.72
CA LEU A 123 14.88 2.13 18.94
C LEU A 123 15.64 2.35 17.63
N TRP A 124 15.82 3.60 17.21
CA TRP A 124 16.60 3.94 16.01
C TRP A 124 18.11 3.73 16.19
N ASP A 125 18.61 3.76 17.44
CA ASP A 125 20.02 3.55 17.75
C ASP A 125 20.39 2.07 17.94
N TYR A 126 19.41 1.17 18.06
CA TYR A 126 19.66 -0.26 18.08
C TYR A 126 19.68 -0.81 16.66
N ARG A 127 20.88 -0.82 16.07
CA ARG A 127 21.16 -1.73 14.95
C ARG A 127 20.95 -3.14 15.47
N LEU A 128 19.88 -3.79 15.00
CA LEU A 128 19.75 -5.23 15.10
C LEU A 128 20.89 -5.84 14.26
N THR A 129 22.01 -6.11 14.90
CA THR A 129 23.01 -7.04 14.36
C THR A 129 22.43 -8.42 14.56
N LEU A 130 21.86 -8.96 13.48
CA LEU A 130 21.61 -10.39 13.33
C LEU A 130 22.92 -11.10 13.01
#